data_031408b96744bace666886dc2c878b94
#
_entry.id   031408b96744bace666886dc2c878b94
#
_cell.length_a   1.000
_cell.length_b   1.000
_cell.length_c   1.000
_cell.angle_alpha   90.00
_cell.angle_beta   90.00
_cell.angle_gamma   90.00
#
_symmetry.space_group_name_H-M   'P 1'
#
loop_
_entity.id
_entity.type
_entity.pdbx_description
1 polymer ?
#
loop_
_entity_poly.entity_id
_entity_poly.type
_entity_poly.pdbx_seq_one_letter_code
_entity_poly.pdbx_strand_id
1 'polypeptide(L)'
;ISLAALPAAAKLVVDVVRSLQGAVKKCLVLDLDNTLWGGVIGDDGLSGIQIGELGTGHAFSDFQKWLKELKNRGILLTVCSKNNEDTAKEPFEKHPEMVLRLEDFSMFVANWEDKARNIRTIQQSLNIGMDSMVFLDDNPFERELVRTMIPEITVPELPEDPALYLQYLRGLDLFETASYSRVDAGRTEQYREK
;
A
#
# COMPACT_ATOMS: atom_id res chain seq x y z
N ILE A 1 29.16 15.82 -18.31
CA ILE A 1 27.95 15.74 -17.48
C ILE A 1 27.82 17.10 -16.82
N SER A 2 26.67 17.76 -17.01
CA SER A 2 26.39 19.04 -16.35
C SER A 2 26.38 18.83 -14.82
N LEU A 3 26.94 19.78 -14.07
CA LEU A 3 26.88 19.79 -12.59
C LEU A 3 25.42 19.65 -12.07
N ALA A 4 24.45 20.17 -12.79
CA ALA A 4 23.02 20.05 -12.49
C ALA A 4 22.49 18.60 -12.64
N ALA A 5 23.16 17.73 -13.39
CA ALA A 5 22.77 16.33 -13.56
C ALA A 5 23.40 15.38 -12.51
N LEU A 6 24.37 15.85 -11.73
CA LEU A 6 25.04 15.01 -10.73
C LEU A 6 24.10 14.44 -9.66
N PRO A 7 23.13 15.19 -9.08
CA PRO A 7 22.21 14.63 -8.12
C PRO A 7 21.33 13.50 -8.70
N ALA A 8 20.87 13.67 -9.95
CA ALA A 8 20.08 12.65 -10.64
C ALA A 8 20.91 11.40 -10.94
N ALA A 9 22.16 11.57 -11.37
CA ALA A 9 23.06 10.46 -11.62
C ALA A 9 23.42 9.71 -10.32
N ALA A 10 23.69 10.45 -9.23
CA ALA A 10 23.94 9.87 -7.92
C ALA A 10 22.72 9.07 -7.40
N LYS A 11 21.51 9.62 -7.57
CA LYS A 11 20.27 8.92 -7.22
C LYS A 11 20.16 7.59 -7.98
N LEU A 12 20.33 7.59 -9.30
CA LEU A 12 20.30 6.38 -10.12
C LEU A 12 21.29 5.30 -9.63
N VAL A 13 22.51 5.70 -9.29
CA VAL A 13 23.52 4.77 -8.76
C VAL A 13 23.08 4.19 -7.42
N VAL A 14 22.55 5.01 -6.52
CA VAL A 14 22.04 4.56 -5.22
C VAL A 14 20.86 3.59 -5.39
N ASP A 15 19.94 3.88 -6.31
CA ASP A 15 18.78 3.03 -6.59
C ASP A 15 19.21 1.67 -7.16
N VAL A 16 20.21 1.65 -8.05
CA VAL A 16 20.81 0.40 -8.56
C VAL A 16 21.45 -0.41 -7.42
N VAL A 17 22.23 0.24 -6.56
CA VAL A 17 22.88 -0.43 -5.41
C VAL A 17 21.85 -1.00 -4.45
N ARG A 18 20.81 -0.24 -4.11
CA ARG A 18 19.69 -0.71 -3.25
C ARG A 18 18.97 -1.91 -3.87
N SER A 19 18.71 -1.85 -5.19
CA SER A 19 18.10 -2.96 -5.92
C SER A 19 18.96 -4.22 -5.89
N LEU A 20 20.28 -4.09 -6.08
CA LEU A 20 21.22 -5.21 -6.01
C LEU A 20 21.35 -5.80 -4.59
N GLN A 21 21.19 -4.98 -3.56
CA GLN A 21 21.20 -5.40 -2.15
C GLN A 21 19.85 -6.01 -1.70
N GLY A 22 18.84 -6.08 -2.56
CA GLY A 22 17.51 -6.59 -2.21
C GLY A 22 16.70 -5.66 -1.30
N ALA A 23 17.13 -4.40 -1.13
CA ALA A 23 16.48 -3.42 -0.27
C ALA A 23 15.18 -2.82 -0.85
N VAL A 24 14.70 -3.37 -1.97
CA VAL A 24 13.45 -2.91 -2.63
C VAL A 24 12.23 -3.47 -1.91
N LYS A 25 11.29 -2.61 -1.59
CA LYS A 25 10.01 -3.03 -1.03
C LYS A 25 9.20 -3.77 -2.08
N LYS A 26 8.55 -4.87 -1.67
CA LYS A 26 7.84 -5.81 -2.55
C LYS A 26 6.36 -5.92 -2.25
N CYS A 27 5.93 -5.47 -1.07
CA CYS A 27 4.56 -5.60 -0.61
C CYS A 27 4.12 -4.36 0.15
N LEU A 28 2.92 -3.90 -0.17
CA LEU A 28 2.18 -2.90 0.59
C LEU A 28 1.07 -3.58 1.38
N VAL A 29 1.06 -3.36 2.67
CA VAL A 29 -0.04 -3.73 3.58
C VAL A 29 -0.83 -2.47 3.87
N LEU A 30 -2.08 -2.47 3.51
CA LEU A 30 -2.95 -1.30 3.48
C LEU A 30 -4.06 -1.45 4.52
N ASP A 31 -4.25 -0.45 5.35
CA ASP A 31 -5.53 -0.24 6.02
C ASP A 31 -6.57 0.27 5.02
N LEU A 32 -7.82 0.36 5.41
CA LEU A 32 -8.95 0.74 4.56
C LEU A 32 -9.51 2.11 4.92
N ASP A 33 -10.21 2.21 6.05
CA ASP A 33 -10.90 3.41 6.50
C ASP A 33 -9.93 4.58 6.69
N ASN A 34 -10.24 5.74 6.16
CA ASN A 34 -9.38 6.94 6.11
C ASN A 34 -7.99 6.75 5.47
N THR A 35 -7.73 5.56 4.91
CA THR A 35 -6.49 5.23 4.19
C THR A 35 -6.74 5.07 2.69
N LEU A 36 -7.69 4.23 2.28
CA LEU A 36 -8.06 4.02 0.86
C LEU A 36 -9.29 4.85 0.43
N TRP A 37 -10.10 5.27 1.36
CA TRP A 37 -11.22 6.19 1.22
C TRP A 37 -11.37 7.03 2.48
N GLY A 38 -12.06 8.15 2.42
CA GLY A 38 -12.40 8.93 3.60
C GLY A 38 -13.64 8.39 4.29
N GLY A 39 -13.62 8.39 5.62
CA GLY A 39 -14.71 7.85 6.43
C GLY A 39 -14.51 6.39 6.82
N VAL A 40 -15.48 5.86 7.58
CA VAL A 40 -15.49 4.51 8.16
C VAL A 40 -16.62 3.72 7.53
N ILE A 41 -16.31 2.70 6.74
CA ILE A 41 -17.33 1.96 5.97
C ILE A 41 -18.43 1.36 6.86
N GLY A 42 -18.07 0.90 8.06
CA GLY A 42 -19.02 0.32 9.01
C GLY A 42 -20.04 1.31 9.56
N ASP A 43 -19.69 2.59 9.63
CA ASP A 43 -20.52 3.66 10.18
C ASP A 43 -21.22 4.48 9.08
N ASP A 44 -20.46 4.84 8.04
CA ASP A 44 -20.89 5.75 6.96
C ASP A 44 -21.61 5.02 5.82
N GLY A 45 -21.36 3.73 5.66
CA GLY A 45 -21.87 2.93 4.54
C GLY A 45 -21.30 3.35 3.18
N LEU A 46 -21.69 2.65 2.12
CA LEU A 46 -21.20 2.89 0.75
C LEU A 46 -21.41 4.32 0.24
N SER A 47 -22.51 4.94 0.60
CA SER A 47 -22.85 6.30 0.15
C SER A 47 -22.17 7.40 0.97
N GLY A 48 -21.65 7.06 2.14
CA GLY A 48 -21.03 8.01 3.06
C GLY A 48 -19.50 8.06 2.94
N ILE A 49 -18.86 7.01 2.45
CA ILE A 49 -17.42 7.03 2.23
C ILE A 49 -17.03 8.01 1.11
N GLN A 50 -15.87 8.64 1.27
CA GLN A 50 -15.39 9.66 0.33
C GLN A 50 -14.38 9.05 -0.63
N ILE A 51 -14.81 8.81 -1.86
CA ILE A 51 -14.00 8.34 -2.99
C ILE A 51 -14.63 8.89 -4.28
N GLY A 52 -13.84 9.23 -5.29
CA GLY A 52 -14.35 9.71 -6.58
C GLY A 52 -13.64 10.96 -7.06
N GLU A 53 -14.28 11.68 -8.01
CA GLU A 53 -13.66 12.81 -8.73
C GLU A 53 -13.75 14.15 -7.97
N LEU A 54 -14.50 14.23 -6.87
CA LEU A 54 -14.81 15.51 -6.20
C LEU A 54 -14.29 15.54 -4.76
N GLY A 55 -13.89 16.74 -4.33
CA GLY A 55 -13.50 17.02 -2.94
C GLY A 55 -12.37 16.13 -2.45
N THR A 56 -12.46 15.71 -1.20
CA THR A 56 -11.49 14.83 -0.54
C THR A 56 -11.41 13.46 -1.22
N GLY A 57 -12.51 12.98 -1.82
CA GLY A 57 -12.58 11.73 -2.56
C GLY A 57 -11.57 11.65 -3.70
N HIS A 58 -11.26 12.78 -4.34
CA HIS A 58 -10.28 12.83 -5.43
C HIS A 58 -8.86 12.45 -4.96
N ALA A 59 -8.46 12.87 -3.77
CA ALA A 59 -7.16 12.51 -3.21
C ALA A 59 -7.02 10.99 -3.01
N PHE A 60 -8.06 10.34 -2.51
CA PHE A 60 -8.09 8.88 -2.35
C PHE A 60 -8.12 8.15 -3.69
N SER A 61 -8.87 8.69 -4.67
CA SER A 61 -8.88 8.13 -6.04
C SER A 61 -7.49 8.18 -6.68
N ASP A 62 -6.77 9.29 -6.57
CA ASP A 62 -5.42 9.42 -7.11
C ASP A 62 -4.42 8.53 -6.36
N PHE A 63 -4.59 8.38 -5.06
CA PHE A 63 -3.80 7.43 -4.27
C PHE A 63 -4.03 5.98 -4.74
N GLN A 64 -5.28 5.57 -4.95
CA GLN A 64 -5.60 4.23 -5.47
C GLN A 64 -5.08 4.02 -6.91
N LYS A 65 -5.11 5.03 -7.78
CA LYS A 65 -4.50 4.96 -9.12
C LYS A 65 -3.00 4.65 -9.03
N TRP A 66 -2.29 5.34 -8.14
CA TRP A 66 -0.88 5.10 -7.89
C TRP A 66 -0.61 3.69 -7.32
N LEU A 67 -1.42 3.22 -6.39
CA LEU A 67 -1.33 1.84 -5.88
C LEU A 67 -1.49 0.81 -7.01
N LYS A 68 -2.42 1.07 -7.94
CA LYS A 68 -2.62 0.22 -9.12
C LYS A 68 -1.42 0.25 -10.07
N GLU A 69 -0.76 1.40 -10.23
CA GLU A 69 0.51 1.50 -10.96
C GLU A 69 1.61 0.66 -10.28
N LEU A 70 1.73 0.71 -8.96
CA LEU A 70 2.68 -0.13 -8.21
C LEU A 70 2.39 -1.62 -8.38
N LYS A 71 1.12 -2.03 -8.28
CA LYS A 71 0.70 -3.41 -8.55
C LYS A 71 1.13 -3.85 -9.95
N ASN A 72 0.90 -3.02 -10.97
CA ASN A 72 1.29 -3.31 -12.35
C ASN A 72 2.82 -3.41 -12.53
N ARG A 73 3.59 -2.82 -11.61
CA ARG A 73 5.05 -2.95 -11.52
C ARG A 73 5.49 -4.14 -10.68
N GLY A 74 4.56 -5.00 -10.22
CA GLY A 74 4.84 -6.22 -9.47
C GLY A 74 4.96 -6.03 -7.96
N ILE A 75 4.52 -4.91 -7.41
CA ILE A 75 4.37 -4.73 -5.97
C ILE A 75 3.07 -5.39 -5.53
N LEU A 76 3.14 -6.28 -4.55
CA LEU A 76 1.98 -6.94 -3.99
C LEU A 76 1.18 -5.95 -3.14
N LEU A 77 -0.12 -5.88 -3.36
CA LEU A 77 -1.05 -5.14 -2.50
C LEU A 77 -1.77 -6.13 -1.59
N THR A 78 -1.84 -5.83 -0.31
CA THR A 78 -2.58 -6.62 0.69
C THR A 78 -3.36 -5.70 1.59
N VAL A 79 -4.45 -6.21 2.14
CA VAL A 79 -5.29 -5.50 3.12
C VAL A 79 -5.05 -6.05 4.52
N CYS A 80 -4.93 -5.16 5.49
CA CYS A 80 -4.93 -5.45 6.91
C CYS A 80 -5.75 -4.40 7.65
N SER A 81 -7.04 -4.67 7.87
CA SER A 81 -7.97 -3.71 8.48
C SER A 81 -8.74 -4.30 9.65
N LYS A 82 -9.04 -3.46 10.64
CA LYS A 82 -9.97 -3.79 11.73
C LYS A 82 -11.40 -3.52 11.29
N ASN A 83 -12.01 -4.50 10.65
CA ASN A 83 -13.33 -4.38 10.06
C ASN A 83 -14.01 -5.75 9.95
N ASN A 84 -15.32 -5.77 9.72
CA ASN A 84 -15.98 -6.98 9.26
C ASN A 84 -15.61 -7.25 7.81
N GLU A 85 -15.25 -8.48 7.47
CA GLU A 85 -14.71 -8.82 6.15
C GLU A 85 -15.68 -8.52 5.01
N ASP A 86 -16.96 -8.88 5.15
CA ASP A 86 -17.97 -8.62 4.12
C ASP A 86 -18.19 -7.11 3.92
N THR A 87 -18.26 -6.36 5.03
CA THR A 87 -18.38 -4.89 5.00
C THR A 87 -17.16 -4.24 4.35
N ALA A 88 -15.96 -4.73 4.66
CA ALA A 88 -14.70 -4.22 4.11
C ALA A 88 -14.55 -4.48 2.60
N LYS A 89 -15.13 -5.56 2.09
CA LYS A 89 -15.11 -5.91 0.66
C LYS A 89 -16.14 -5.14 -0.17
N GLU A 90 -17.24 -4.76 0.44
CA GLU A 90 -18.37 -4.13 -0.25
C GLU A 90 -18.01 -2.91 -1.12
N PRO A 91 -17.15 -1.95 -0.67
CA PRO A 91 -16.73 -0.84 -1.51
C PRO A 91 -16.04 -1.26 -2.80
N PHE A 92 -15.19 -2.27 -2.75
CA PHE A 92 -14.46 -2.77 -3.92
C PHE A 92 -15.36 -3.48 -4.94
N GLU A 93 -16.48 -4.05 -4.48
CA GLU A 93 -17.43 -4.76 -5.32
C GLU A 93 -18.49 -3.83 -5.91
N LYS A 94 -18.98 -2.87 -5.12
CA LYS A 94 -20.21 -2.12 -5.43
C LYS A 94 -20.02 -0.63 -5.68
N HIS A 95 -18.96 0.01 -5.13
CA HIS A 95 -18.81 1.44 -5.29
C HIS A 95 -18.37 1.80 -6.71
N PRO A 96 -19.12 2.63 -7.46
CA PRO A 96 -18.85 2.88 -8.87
C PRO A 96 -17.53 3.61 -9.12
N GLU A 97 -17.12 4.50 -8.22
CA GLU A 97 -15.91 5.31 -8.34
C GLU A 97 -14.66 4.66 -7.71
N MET A 98 -14.79 3.43 -7.16
CA MET A 98 -13.65 2.70 -6.61
C MET A 98 -12.68 2.31 -7.74
N VAL A 99 -11.41 2.69 -7.59
CA VAL A 99 -10.36 2.41 -8.60
C VAL A 99 -9.79 1.01 -8.44
N LEU A 100 -9.46 0.62 -7.20
CA LEU A 100 -9.02 -0.73 -6.88
C LEU A 100 -10.22 -1.68 -6.82
N ARG A 101 -9.98 -2.95 -7.15
CA ARG A 101 -10.94 -4.04 -7.06
C ARG A 101 -10.37 -5.17 -6.22
N LEU A 102 -11.19 -6.11 -5.77
CA LEU A 102 -10.73 -7.23 -4.94
C LEU A 102 -9.60 -8.04 -5.60
N GLU A 103 -9.62 -8.14 -6.93
CA GLU A 103 -8.59 -8.81 -7.72
C GLU A 103 -7.24 -8.10 -7.74
N ASP A 104 -7.16 -6.86 -7.29
CA ASP A 104 -5.89 -6.15 -7.17
C ASP A 104 -5.10 -6.56 -5.93
N PHE A 105 -5.74 -7.22 -4.96
CA PHE A 105 -5.10 -7.65 -3.73
C PHE A 105 -4.67 -9.11 -3.78
N SER A 106 -3.43 -9.37 -3.38
CA SER A 106 -2.88 -10.72 -3.23
C SER A 106 -3.39 -11.41 -1.97
N MET A 107 -3.73 -10.64 -0.95
CA MET A 107 -4.33 -11.13 0.29
C MET A 107 -5.21 -10.06 0.92
N PHE A 108 -6.34 -10.46 1.50
CA PHE A 108 -7.31 -9.57 2.12
C PHE A 108 -7.62 -10.06 3.53
N VAL A 109 -7.18 -9.33 4.55
CA VAL A 109 -7.40 -9.66 5.96
C VAL A 109 -8.14 -8.51 6.63
N ALA A 110 -9.42 -8.73 6.91
CA ALA A 110 -10.26 -7.81 7.65
C ALA A 110 -10.89 -8.56 8.82
N ASN A 111 -10.46 -8.25 10.03
CA ASN A 111 -10.96 -8.82 11.27
C ASN A 111 -10.62 -7.89 12.44
N TRP A 112 -11.07 -8.23 13.64
CA TRP A 112 -10.86 -7.43 14.85
C TRP A 112 -9.62 -7.85 15.66
N GLU A 113 -8.76 -8.69 15.08
CA GLU A 113 -7.49 -9.05 15.70
C GLU A 113 -6.45 -7.92 15.58
N ASP A 114 -5.37 -8.09 16.32
CA ASP A 114 -4.21 -7.20 16.30
C ASP A 114 -3.57 -7.14 14.91
N LYS A 115 -3.35 -5.92 14.39
CA LYS A 115 -2.78 -5.71 13.04
C LYS A 115 -1.37 -6.31 12.91
N ALA A 116 -0.54 -6.27 13.94
CA ALA A 116 0.80 -6.87 13.88
C ALA A 116 0.74 -8.40 13.72
N ARG A 117 -0.24 -9.05 14.36
CA ARG A 117 -0.50 -10.48 14.16
C ARG A 117 -0.97 -10.78 12.74
N ASN A 118 -1.92 -10.00 12.24
CA ASN A 118 -2.43 -10.15 10.88
C ASN A 118 -1.33 -9.93 9.82
N ILE A 119 -0.45 -8.94 10.02
CA ILE A 119 0.70 -8.69 9.14
C ILE A 119 1.66 -9.89 9.11
N ARG A 120 1.92 -10.53 10.26
CA ARG A 120 2.73 -11.76 10.30
C ARG A 120 2.07 -12.91 9.54
N THR A 121 0.75 -13.04 9.64
CA THR A 121 -0.01 -14.03 8.85
C THR A 121 0.10 -13.76 7.36
N ILE A 122 -0.04 -12.51 6.93
CA ILE A 122 0.16 -12.10 5.54
C ILE A 122 1.58 -12.43 5.08
N GLN A 123 2.58 -12.07 5.86
CA GLN A 123 3.99 -12.31 5.55
C GLN A 123 4.29 -13.79 5.37
N GLN A 124 3.80 -14.65 6.27
CA GLN A 124 3.98 -16.09 6.19
C GLN A 124 3.30 -16.69 4.97
N SER A 125 2.05 -16.28 4.68
CA SER A 125 1.28 -16.77 3.52
C SER A 125 1.94 -16.38 2.19
N LEU A 126 2.49 -15.18 2.10
CA LEU A 126 3.18 -14.70 0.90
C LEU A 126 4.64 -15.19 0.84
N ASN A 127 5.18 -15.73 1.93
CA ASN A 127 6.57 -16.18 2.05
C ASN A 127 7.59 -15.13 1.58
N ILE A 128 7.46 -13.91 2.09
CA ILE A 128 8.37 -12.78 1.79
C ILE A 128 9.02 -12.28 3.07
N GLY A 129 10.16 -11.57 2.96
CA GLY A 129 10.83 -10.95 4.10
C GLY A 129 10.00 -9.79 4.66
N MET A 130 9.92 -9.67 5.99
CA MET A 130 9.22 -8.56 6.67
C MET A 130 9.85 -7.20 6.31
N ASP A 131 11.15 -7.16 6.11
CA ASP A 131 11.91 -5.99 5.66
C ASP A 131 11.55 -5.51 4.24
N SER A 132 10.92 -6.39 3.43
CA SER A 132 10.39 -6.06 2.10
C SER A 132 8.97 -5.48 2.13
N MET A 133 8.35 -5.38 3.30
CA MET A 133 6.98 -4.93 3.47
C MET A 133 6.92 -3.47 3.93
N VAL A 134 5.85 -2.79 3.52
CA VAL A 134 5.49 -1.44 3.97
C VAL A 134 4.06 -1.47 4.48
N PHE A 135 3.81 -0.96 5.67
CA PHE A 135 2.49 -0.84 6.24
C PHE A 135 2.03 0.61 6.21
N LEU A 136 0.85 0.85 5.65
CA LEU A 136 0.20 2.17 5.56
C LEU A 136 -1.12 2.17 6.32
N ASP A 137 -1.26 3.14 7.21
CA ASP A 137 -2.41 3.29 8.10
C ASP A 137 -2.51 4.77 8.50
N ASP A 138 -3.70 5.36 8.51
CA ASP A 138 -3.93 6.74 8.93
C ASP A 138 -3.81 6.91 10.45
N ASN A 139 -4.13 5.84 11.21
CA ASN A 139 -4.15 5.87 12.66
C ASN A 139 -2.74 5.80 13.26
N PRO A 140 -2.25 6.85 13.94
CA PRO A 140 -0.92 6.87 14.53
C PRO A 140 -0.72 5.80 15.62
N PHE A 141 -1.78 5.41 16.34
CA PHE A 141 -1.70 4.36 17.34
C PHE A 141 -1.40 2.99 16.70
N GLU A 142 -2.09 2.65 15.60
CA GLU A 142 -1.85 1.39 14.88
C GLU A 142 -0.46 1.36 14.26
N ARG A 143 0.01 2.49 13.70
CA ARG A 143 1.37 2.61 13.19
C ARG A 143 2.42 2.37 14.26
N GLU A 144 2.28 3.00 15.43
CA GLU A 144 3.22 2.83 16.54
C GLU A 144 3.21 1.41 17.11
N LEU A 145 2.03 0.81 17.23
CA LEU A 145 1.89 -0.58 17.63
C LEU A 145 2.65 -1.51 16.68
N VAL A 146 2.45 -1.36 15.38
CA VAL A 146 3.10 -2.19 14.37
C VAL A 146 4.62 -1.97 14.39
N ARG A 147 5.14 -0.73 14.50
CA ARG A 147 6.57 -0.45 14.63
C ARG A 147 7.20 -1.13 15.84
N THR A 148 6.50 -1.09 16.97
CA THR A 148 6.99 -1.71 18.22
C THR A 148 7.01 -3.23 18.11
N MET A 149 5.98 -3.82 17.54
CA MET A 149 5.80 -5.27 17.46
C MET A 149 6.58 -5.92 16.31
N ILE A 150 6.86 -5.16 15.24
CA ILE A 150 7.54 -5.64 14.03
C ILE A 150 8.57 -4.59 13.58
N PRO A 151 9.73 -4.51 14.23
CA PRO A 151 10.73 -3.47 13.91
C PRO A 151 11.29 -3.53 12.49
N GLU A 152 11.17 -4.67 11.81
CA GLU A 152 11.70 -4.88 10.46
C GLU A 152 10.80 -4.26 9.36
N ILE A 153 9.51 -4.09 9.62
CA ILE A 153 8.58 -3.52 8.63
C ILE A 153 8.77 -2.01 8.52
N THR A 154 8.65 -1.49 7.33
CA THR A 154 8.66 -0.03 7.12
C THR A 154 7.25 0.52 7.35
N VAL A 155 7.11 1.49 8.25
CA VAL A 155 5.85 2.15 8.58
C VAL A 155 6.00 3.65 8.41
N PRO A 156 5.68 4.22 7.22
CA PRO A 156 5.72 5.67 6.98
C PRO A 156 4.74 6.44 7.86
N GLU A 157 5.08 7.69 8.18
CA GLU A 157 4.14 8.63 8.81
C GLU A 157 3.26 9.24 7.73
N LEU A 158 2.02 8.74 7.58
CA LEU A 158 1.09 9.38 6.67
C LEU A 158 0.72 10.79 7.16
N PRO A 159 0.72 11.79 6.28
CA PRO A 159 0.16 13.12 6.60
C PRO A 159 -1.30 13.02 7.06
N GLU A 160 -1.77 13.99 7.84
CA GLU A 160 -3.19 14.06 8.22
C GLU A 160 -4.09 14.37 7.01
N ASP A 161 -3.58 15.18 6.06
CA ASP A 161 -4.30 15.52 4.84
C ASP A 161 -4.04 14.47 3.76
N PRO A 162 -5.09 13.73 3.30
CA PRO A 162 -4.97 12.73 2.25
C PRO A 162 -4.44 13.28 0.92
N ALA A 163 -4.64 14.55 0.64
CA ALA A 163 -4.11 15.21 -0.56
C ALA A 163 -2.57 15.19 -0.61
N LEU A 164 -1.91 15.02 0.52
CA LEU A 164 -0.45 14.95 0.63
C LEU A 164 0.10 13.52 0.59
N TYR A 165 -0.74 12.47 0.69
CA TYR A 165 -0.31 11.07 0.72
C TYR A 165 0.61 10.73 -0.45
N LEU A 166 0.16 11.03 -1.65
CA LEU A 166 0.86 10.67 -2.88
C LEU A 166 2.22 11.39 -3.00
N GLN A 167 2.26 12.68 -2.72
CA GLN A 167 3.50 13.47 -2.75
C GLN A 167 4.49 12.94 -1.72
N TYR A 168 4.03 12.68 -0.51
CA TYR A 168 4.85 12.17 0.59
C TYR A 168 5.43 10.79 0.28
N LEU A 169 4.58 9.84 -0.11
CA LEU A 169 4.99 8.45 -0.37
C LEU A 169 5.93 8.32 -1.58
N ARG A 170 5.69 9.10 -2.64
CA ARG A 170 6.63 9.17 -3.78
C ARG A 170 7.99 9.72 -3.37
N GLY A 171 8.01 10.69 -2.46
CA GLY A 171 9.26 11.27 -1.94
C GLY A 171 10.13 10.30 -1.12
N LEU A 172 9.54 9.21 -0.60
CA LEU A 172 10.27 8.19 0.15
C LEU A 172 11.06 7.20 -0.74
N ASP A 173 10.80 7.15 -2.04
CA ASP A 173 11.47 6.28 -3.02
C ASP A 173 11.52 4.78 -2.63
N LEU A 174 10.50 4.29 -1.91
CA LEU A 174 10.47 2.93 -1.34
C LEU A 174 10.34 1.82 -2.40
N PHE A 175 9.75 2.14 -3.55
CA PHE A 175 9.38 1.18 -4.59
C PHE A 175 10.14 1.39 -5.90
N GLU A 176 11.18 2.22 -5.89
CA GLU A 176 12.00 2.45 -7.07
C GLU A 176 12.91 1.25 -7.35
N THR A 177 12.80 0.68 -8.54
CA THR A 177 13.62 -0.43 -9.01
C THR A 177 14.41 -0.02 -10.25
N ALA A 178 15.65 -0.49 -10.34
CA ALA A 178 16.51 -0.24 -11.51
C ALA A 178 16.06 -1.03 -12.76
N SER A 179 15.27 -2.07 -12.58
CA SER A 179 14.75 -2.89 -13.68
C SER A 179 13.33 -3.36 -13.39
N TYR A 180 12.52 -3.37 -14.44
CA TYR A 180 11.17 -3.91 -14.44
C TYR A 180 11.11 -5.08 -15.42
N SER A 181 10.62 -6.23 -14.99
CA SER A 181 10.41 -7.38 -15.87
C SER A 181 8.92 -7.71 -16.01
N ARG A 182 8.54 -8.34 -17.16
CA ARG A 182 7.16 -8.84 -17.35
C ARG A 182 6.77 -9.91 -16.32
N VAL A 183 7.75 -10.59 -15.73
CA VAL A 183 7.54 -11.58 -14.67
C VAL A 183 7.06 -10.91 -13.38
N ASP A 184 7.52 -9.69 -13.12
CA ASP A 184 7.10 -8.92 -11.94
C ASP A 184 5.64 -8.50 -12.03
N ALA A 185 5.13 -8.20 -13.21
CA ALA A 185 3.72 -7.84 -13.42
C ALA A 185 2.72 -8.95 -13.07
N GLY A 186 3.09 -10.21 -13.23
CA GLY A 186 2.23 -11.38 -12.93
C GLY A 186 2.27 -11.85 -11.47
N ARG A 187 3.02 -11.18 -10.58
CA ARG A 187 3.19 -11.65 -9.19
C ARG A 187 1.90 -11.75 -8.41
N THR A 188 1.00 -10.80 -8.53
CA THR A 188 -0.28 -10.81 -7.79
C THR A 188 -1.10 -12.07 -8.10
N GLU A 189 -1.17 -12.47 -9.37
CA GLU A 189 -1.89 -13.69 -9.79
C GLU A 189 -1.25 -14.95 -9.24
N GLN A 190 0.09 -15.06 -9.28
CA GLN A 190 0.84 -16.20 -8.75
C GLN A 190 0.65 -16.40 -7.23
N TYR A 191 0.42 -15.33 -6.47
CA TYR A 191 0.20 -15.43 -5.02
C TYR A 191 -1.26 -15.70 -4.65
N ARG A 192 -2.21 -15.39 -5.53
CA ARG A 192 -3.64 -15.71 -5.31
C ARG A 192 -3.99 -17.18 -5.56
N GLU A 193 -3.21 -17.88 -6.38
CA GLU A 193 -3.42 -19.29 -6.74
C GLU A 193 -2.80 -20.28 -5.73
N LYS A 194 -2.11 -19.82 -4.70
CA LYS A 194 -1.53 -20.60 -3.61
C LYS A 194 -2.44 -20.61 -2.38
#